data_d08a0756ddb5e8db62a30cf1392637ba
#
_entry.id   d08a0756ddb5e8db62a30cf1392637ba
#
_cell.length_a   1.000
_cell.length_b   1.000
_cell.length_c   1.000
_cell.angle_alpha   90.00
_cell.angle_beta   90.00
_cell.angle_gamma   90.00
#
_symmetry.space_group_name_H-M   'P 1'
#
loop_
_entity.id
_entity.type
_entity.pdbx_description
1 polymer ?
#
loop_
_entity_poly.entity_id
_entity_poly.type
_entity_poly.pdbx_seq_one_letter_code
_entity_poly.pdbx_strand_id
1 'polypeptide(L)'
;VPARTALAYTVAAFLLIAGAAVEWRRSARWGAAALTAYYTLVVIILMNGRLLLTQYAEFGTYSGIAEELGIAAAALIIYASRTALSERLTRVGQIAFGICALLFGGAHFFYMNLTAPLVPKWLPPSQVFWGYATGIGFIAAGVAILTGAQARLAAILLTAMLAIFAILVHAPMLLADPSSNMNWAEGAINLVLTGAAWVVADSLARPNSRI
;
A
#
# COMPACT_ATOMS: atom_id res chain seq x y z
N VAL A 1 -9.70 -26.34 -11.16
CA VAL A 1 -11.05 -26.38 -10.62
C VAL A 1 -11.83 -25.21 -11.19
N PRO A 2 -12.95 -25.41 -11.94
CA PRO A 2 -13.71 -24.35 -12.61
C PRO A 2 -14.12 -23.19 -11.66
N ALA A 3 -14.43 -23.51 -10.42
CA ALA A 3 -14.81 -22.52 -9.40
C ALA A 3 -13.68 -21.51 -9.07
N ARG A 4 -12.40 -21.90 -9.14
CA ARG A 4 -11.28 -21.00 -8.86
C ARG A 4 -11.15 -19.92 -9.93
N THR A 5 -11.27 -20.31 -11.19
CA THR A 5 -11.20 -19.38 -12.33
C THR A 5 -12.36 -18.40 -12.30
N ALA A 6 -13.59 -18.89 -12.07
CA ALA A 6 -14.77 -18.03 -11.93
C ALA A 6 -14.62 -17.05 -10.77
N LEU A 7 -14.14 -17.51 -9.62
CA LEU A 7 -13.89 -16.65 -8.46
C LEU A 7 -12.83 -15.57 -8.77
N ALA A 8 -11.73 -15.94 -9.45
CA ALA A 8 -10.68 -14.98 -9.79
C ALA A 8 -11.22 -13.88 -10.72
N TYR A 9 -12.00 -14.22 -11.75
CA TYR A 9 -12.63 -13.21 -12.61
C TYR A 9 -13.67 -12.36 -11.88
N THR A 10 -14.43 -12.95 -10.96
CA THR A 10 -15.39 -12.21 -10.13
C THR A 10 -14.70 -11.18 -9.25
N VAL A 11 -13.61 -11.57 -8.60
CA VAL A 11 -12.80 -10.66 -7.77
C VAL A 11 -12.14 -9.58 -8.65
N ALA A 12 -11.58 -9.94 -9.79
CA ALA A 12 -10.98 -8.97 -10.71
C ALA A 12 -12.03 -7.94 -11.19
N ALA A 13 -13.21 -8.41 -11.61
CA ALA A 13 -14.30 -7.51 -12.00
C ALA A 13 -14.76 -6.61 -10.84
N PHE A 14 -14.89 -7.16 -9.63
CA PHE A 14 -15.21 -6.39 -8.42
C PHE A 14 -14.18 -5.29 -8.17
N LEU A 15 -12.88 -5.62 -8.20
CA LEU A 15 -11.80 -4.65 -7.95
C LEU A 15 -11.77 -3.55 -9.01
N LEU A 16 -11.97 -3.89 -10.28
CA LEU A 16 -12.05 -2.92 -11.37
C LEU A 16 -13.25 -1.98 -11.21
N ILE A 17 -14.42 -2.52 -10.90
CA ILE A 17 -15.65 -1.73 -10.69
C ILE A 17 -15.52 -0.83 -9.45
N ALA A 18 -15.04 -1.38 -8.33
CA ALA A 18 -14.88 -0.63 -7.09
C ALA A 18 -13.78 0.45 -7.24
N GLY A 19 -12.67 0.13 -7.90
CA GLY A 19 -11.62 1.10 -8.22
C GLY A 19 -12.11 2.23 -9.12
N ALA A 20 -12.78 1.90 -10.23
CA ALA A 20 -13.40 2.90 -11.10
C ALA A 20 -14.44 3.77 -10.36
N ALA A 21 -15.22 3.16 -9.45
CA ALA A 21 -16.19 3.88 -8.65
C ALA A 21 -15.57 4.92 -7.70
N VAL A 22 -14.32 4.71 -7.25
CA VAL A 22 -13.58 5.67 -6.42
C VAL A 22 -13.26 6.95 -7.17
N GLU A 23 -13.01 6.88 -8.49
CA GLU A 23 -12.68 8.03 -9.33
C GLU A 23 -13.89 8.95 -9.56
N TRP A 24 -15.11 8.45 -9.46
CA TRP A 24 -16.33 9.22 -9.72
C TRP A 24 -16.89 9.84 -8.44
N ARG A 25 -17.02 11.15 -8.38
CA ARG A 25 -17.49 11.89 -7.18
C ARG A 25 -18.79 11.32 -6.57
N ARG A 26 -19.73 10.84 -7.39
CA ARG A 26 -21.02 10.30 -6.94
C ARG A 26 -20.94 8.91 -6.34
N SER A 27 -20.02 8.08 -6.83
CA SER A 27 -19.84 6.69 -6.41
C SER A 27 -18.63 6.46 -5.49
N ALA A 28 -17.73 7.45 -5.35
CA ALA A 28 -16.47 7.33 -4.60
C ALA A 28 -16.68 6.79 -3.18
N ARG A 29 -17.73 7.22 -2.48
CA ARG A 29 -18.08 6.73 -1.15
C ARG A 29 -18.33 5.21 -1.14
N TRP A 30 -19.08 4.74 -2.13
CA TRP A 30 -19.46 3.33 -2.20
C TRP A 30 -18.31 2.45 -2.67
N GLY A 31 -17.54 2.90 -3.67
CA GLY A 31 -16.31 2.23 -4.10
C GLY A 31 -15.30 2.10 -2.96
N ALA A 32 -15.06 3.20 -2.25
CA ALA A 32 -14.15 3.21 -1.10
C ALA A 32 -14.64 2.33 0.06
N ALA A 33 -15.94 2.35 0.39
CA ALA A 33 -16.51 1.45 1.39
C ALA A 33 -16.36 -0.02 1.00
N ALA A 34 -16.63 -0.36 -0.27
CA ALA A 34 -16.50 -1.72 -0.78
C ALA A 34 -15.05 -2.21 -0.73
N LEU A 35 -14.07 -1.39 -1.14
CA LEU A 35 -12.66 -1.74 -1.05
C LEU A 35 -12.18 -1.88 0.39
N THR A 36 -12.56 -0.96 1.28
CA THR A 36 -12.23 -1.05 2.71
C THR A 36 -12.75 -2.36 3.30
N ALA A 37 -14.04 -2.66 3.07
CA ALA A 37 -14.65 -3.88 3.58
C ALA A 37 -14.01 -5.14 2.98
N TYR A 38 -13.76 -5.16 1.67
CA TYR A 38 -13.15 -6.31 0.99
C TYR A 38 -11.74 -6.59 1.52
N TYR A 39 -10.85 -5.59 1.53
CA TYR A 39 -9.49 -5.80 1.99
C TYR A 39 -9.43 -6.13 3.48
N THR A 40 -10.25 -5.49 4.32
CA THR A 40 -10.24 -5.75 5.76
C THR A 40 -10.87 -7.11 6.09
N LEU A 41 -12.10 -7.37 5.63
CA LEU A 41 -12.85 -8.55 6.06
C LEU A 41 -12.48 -9.80 5.27
N VAL A 42 -12.36 -9.69 3.93
CA VAL A 42 -12.09 -10.85 3.08
C VAL A 42 -10.60 -11.16 3.04
N VAL A 43 -9.77 -10.18 2.66
CA VAL A 43 -8.35 -10.44 2.44
C VAL A 43 -7.60 -10.61 3.76
N ILE A 44 -7.67 -9.61 4.67
CA ILE A 44 -6.88 -9.65 5.90
C ILE A 44 -7.47 -10.68 6.89
N ILE A 45 -8.79 -10.62 7.20
CA ILE A 45 -9.36 -11.47 8.24
C ILE A 45 -9.60 -12.89 7.75
N LEU A 46 -10.34 -13.08 6.64
CA LEU A 46 -10.73 -14.43 6.20
C LEU A 46 -9.57 -15.18 5.52
N MET A 47 -8.81 -14.53 4.62
CA MET A 47 -7.76 -15.21 3.88
C MET A 47 -6.45 -15.28 4.67
N ASN A 48 -6.02 -14.17 5.27
CA ASN A 48 -4.72 -14.07 5.96
C ASN A 48 -4.81 -14.22 7.48
N GLY A 49 -6.00 -14.19 8.10
CA GLY A 49 -6.16 -14.31 9.55
C GLY A 49 -5.55 -15.59 10.12
N ARG A 50 -5.63 -16.72 9.38
CA ARG A 50 -4.96 -17.97 9.80
C ARG A 50 -3.43 -17.80 9.83
N LEU A 51 -2.84 -17.10 8.88
CA LEU A 51 -1.39 -16.87 8.83
C LEU A 51 -0.93 -16.07 10.04
N LEU A 52 -1.67 -15.04 10.44
CA LEU A 52 -1.41 -14.28 11.66
C LEU A 52 -1.40 -15.14 12.92
N LEU A 53 -2.22 -16.19 12.97
CA LEU A 53 -2.29 -17.08 14.12
C LEU A 53 -1.23 -18.21 14.09
N THR A 54 -0.82 -18.65 12.90
CA THR A 54 0.08 -19.82 12.74
C THR A 54 1.52 -19.42 12.42
N GLN A 55 1.75 -18.24 11.85
CA GLN A 55 3.07 -17.73 11.44
C GLN A 55 3.37 -16.39 12.10
N TYR A 56 2.90 -16.18 13.32
CA TYR A 56 3.07 -14.93 14.07
C TYR A 56 4.52 -14.55 14.35
N ALA A 57 5.47 -15.51 14.29
CA ALA A 57 6.89 -15.27 14.47
C ALA A 57 7.59 -14.82 13.17
N GLU A 58 6.93 -14.96 12.00
CA GLU A 58 7.50 -14.64 10.71
C GLU A 58 7.24 -13.18 10.33
N PHE A 59 8.30 -12.38 10.19
CA PHE A 59 8.14 -10.97 9.81
C PHE A 59 7.45 -10.81 8.44
N GLY A 60 7.69 -11.75 7.50
CA GLY A 60 7.07 -11.76 6.18
C GLY A 60 5.54 -11.80 6.20
N THR A 61 4.94 -12.44 7.23
CA THR A 61 3.49 -12.45 7.42
C THR A 61 2.94 -11.03 7.60
N TYR A 62 3.61 -10.22 8.41
CA TYR A 62 3.18 -8.85 8.67
C TYR A 62 3.46 -7.91 7.50
N SER A 63 4.62 -8.04 6.85
CA SER A 63 4.97 -7.21 5.69
C SER A 63 4.08 -7.49 4.49
N GLY A 64 3.68 -8.76 4.25
CA GLY A 64 2.71 -9.11 3.22
C GLY A 64 1.32 -8.51 3.50
N ILE A 65 0.81 -8.69 4.73
CA ILE A 65 -0.50 -8.13 5.12
C ILE A 65 -0.48 -6.58 5.11
N ALA A 66 0.69 -5.95 5.28
CA ALA A 66 0.80 -4.50 5.22
C ALA A 66 0.44 -3.92 3.84
N GLU A 67 0.58 -4.67 2.76
CA GLU A 67 0.17 -4.26 1.41
C GLU A 67 -1.35 -4.09 1.36
N GLU A 68 -2.09 -5.10 1.77
CA GLU A 68 -3.55 -5.07 1.80
C GLU A 68 -4.08 -4.05 2.81
N LEU A 69 -3.43 -3.93 3.96
CA LEU A 69 -3.80 -2.94 4.97
C LEU A 69 -3.56 -1.52 4.48
N GLY A 70 -2.49 -1.28 3.71
CA GLY A 70 -2.20 0.01 3.09
C GLY A 70 -3.29 0.42 2.10
N ILE A 71 -3.79 -0.52 1.30
CA ILE A 71 -4.90 -0.30 0.36
C ILE A 71 -6.21 -0.03 1.13
N ALA A 72 -6.52 -0.85 2.14
CA ALA A 72 -7.69 -0.66 2.99
C ALA A 72 -7.66 0.71 3.70
N ALA A 73 -6.49 1.13 4.19
CA ALA A 73 -6.29 2.40 4.87
C ALA A 73 -6.58 3.60 3.95
N ALA A 74 -6.06 3.58 2.72
CA ALA A 74 -6.33 4.62 1.73
C ALA A 74 -7.81 4.67 1.34
N ALA A 75 -8.42 3.52 1.09
CA ALA A 75 -9.85 3.42 0.82
C ALA A 75 -10.68 3.98 1.98
N LEU A 76 -10.32 3.67 3.24
CA LEU A 76 -10.96 4.22 4.43
C LEU A 76 -10.86 5.75 4.49
N ILE A 77 -9.71 6.34 4.16
CA ILE A 77 -9.52 7.78 4.11
C ILE A 77 -10.43 8.42 3.04
N ILE A 78 -10.51 7.81 1.85
CA ILE A 78 -11.41 8.29 0.80
C ILE A 78 -12.87 8.21 1.25
N TYR A 79 -13.29 7.11 1.87
CA TYR A 79 -14.62 6.96 2.45
C TYR A 79 -14.90 8.03 3.50
N ALA A 80 -13.97 8.22 4.44
CA ALA A 80 -14.06 9.20 5.50
C ALA A 80 -14.26 10.62 4.96
N SER A 81 -13.53 10.99 3.90
CA SER A 81 -13.64 12.32 3.28
C SER A 81 -15.03 12.65 2.71
N ARG A 82 -15.93 11.67 2.66
CA ARG A 82 -17.30 11.75 2.13
C ARG A 82 -18.37 11.49 3.19
N THR A 83 -18.00 11.45 4.47
CA THR A 83 -18.92 11.13 5.59
C THR A 83 -18.78 12.12 6.74
N ALA A 84 -19.76 12.15 7.64
CA ALA A 84 -19.71 12.97 8.85
C ALA A 84 -18.68 12.49 9.89
N LEU A 85 -18.19 11.24 9.78
CA LEU A 85 -17.18 10.65 10.66
C LEU A 85 -15.75 10.91 10.16
N SER A 86 -15.53 11.95 9.36
CA SER A 86 -14.34 12.16 8.56
C SER A 86 -13.04 12.19 9.38
N GLU A 87 -12.96 12.90 10.48
CA GLU A 87 -11.70 13.09 11.22
C GLU A 87 -11.18 11.79 11.87
N ARG A 88 -12.06 11.07 12.58
CA ARG A 88 -11.68 9.83 13.27
C ARG A 88 -11.25 8.74 12.29
N LEU A 89 -12.06 8.51 11.26
CA LEU A 89 -11.77 7.48 10.26
C LEU A 89 -10.53 7.83 9.42
N THR A 90 -10.36 9.11 9.07
CA THR A 90 -9.14 9.57 8.39
C THR A 90 -7.91 9.30 9.25
N ARG A 91 -7.97 9.62 10.55
CA ARG A 91 -6.85 9.35 11.46
C ARG A 91 -6.56 7.86 11.62
N VAL A 92 -7.59 7.02 11.69
CA VAL A 92 -7.42 5.55 11.69
C VAL A 92 -6.70 5.07 10.43
N GLY A 93 -7.12 5.54 9.26
CA GLY A 93 -6.44 5.21 7.99
C GLY A 93 -5.00 5.71 7.95
N GLN A 94 -4.72 6.95 8.40
CA GLN A 94 -3.35 7.47 8.49
C GLN A 94 -2.47 6.62 9.41
N ILE A 95 -2.97 6.23 10.58
CA ILE A 95 -2.24 5.36 11.53
C ILE A 95 -1.97 3.99 10.89
N ALA A 96 -2.99 3.36 10.30
CA ALA A 96 -2.83 2.08 9.64
C ALA A 96 -1.76 2.16 8.53
N PHE A 97 -1.80 3.18 7.68
CA PHE A 97 -0.80 3.37 6.62
C PHE A 97 0.60 3.66 7.17
N GLY A 98 0.71 4.43 8.26
CA GLY A 98 1.98 4.68 8.94
C GLY A 98 2.61 3.38 9.49
N ILE A 99 1.80 2.47 10.04
CA ILE A 99 2.24 1.14 10.46
C ILE A 99 2.71 0.32 9.25
N CYS A 100 1.96 0.35 8.12
CA CYS A 100 2.39 -0.32 6.89
C CYS A 100 3.76 0.18 6.42
N ALA A 101 3.99 1.49 6.43
CA ALA A 101 5.29 2.05 6.06
C ALA A 101 6.43 1.55 6.96
N LEU A 102 6.20 1.41 8.29
CA LEU A 102 7.20 0.81 9.19
C LEU A 102 7.48 -0.65 8.84
N LEU A 103 6.45 -1.42 8.51
CA LEU A 103 6.60 -2.83 8.12
C LEU A 103 7.31 -2.98 6.77
N PHE A 104 7.02 -2.14 5.79
CA PHE A 104 7.77 -2.10 4.52
C PHE A 104 9.24 -1.75 4.75
N GLY A 105 9.51 -0.73 5.57
CA GLY A 105 10.88 -0.39 5.95
C GLY A 105 11.59 -1.55 6.64
N GLY A 106 10.95 -2.21 7.59
CA GLY A 106 11.48 -3.41 8.25
C GLY A 106 11.81 -4.52 7.27
N ALA A 107 10.95 -4.78 6.27
CA ALA A 107 11.19 -5.81 5.26
C ALA A 107 12.51 -5.59 4.49
N HIS A 108 12.89 -4.33 4.24
CA HIS A 108 14.17 -4.01 3.60
C HIS A 108 15.37 -4.45 4.45
N PHE A 109 15.24 -4.45 5.77
CA PHE A 109 16.30 -4.91 6.66
C PHE A 109 16.28 -6.43 6.85
N PHE A 110 15.10 -7.01 7.03
CA PHE A 110 14.98 -8.46 7.24
C PHE A 110 15.27 -9.27 5.97
N TYR A 111 14.89 -8.73 4.79
CA TYR A 111 14.97 -9.44 3.50
C TYR A 111 15.86 -8.71 2.50
N MET A 112 17.00 -8.16 2.96
CA MET A 112 17.95 -7.45 2.10
C MET A 112 18.43 -8.28 0.91
N ASN A 113 18.59 -9.59 1.10
CA ASN A 113 18.97 -10.54 0.05
C ASN A 113 17.92 -10.64 -1.08
N LEU A 114 16.66 -10.31 -0.81
CA LEU A 114 15.59 -10.24 -1.80
C LEU A 114 15.40 -8.81 -2.34
N THR A 115 15.60 -7.80 -1.51
CA THR A 115 15.38 -6.38 -1.85
C THR A 115 16.52 -5.80 -2.69
N ALA A 116 17.79 -6.05 -2.31
CA ALA A 116 18.93 -5.48 -3.02
C ALA A 116 18.97 -5.85 -4.52
N PRO A 117 18.68 -7.11 -4.94
CA PRO A 117 18.68 -7.45 -6.36
C PRO A 117 17.65 -6.73 -7.21
N LEU A 118 16.59 -6.15 -6.60
CA LEU A 118 15.57 -5.37 -7.30
C LEU A 118 16.10 -4.00 -7.75
N VAL A 119 17.13 -3.49 -7.07
CA VAL A 119 17.75 -2.20 -7.42
C VAL A 119 18.56 -2.35 -8.71
N PRO A 120 18.41 -1.44 -9.69
CA PRO A 120 19.20 -1.49 -10.92
C PRO A 120 20.71 -1.49 -10.64
N LYS A 121 21.45 -2.42 -11.27
CA LYS A 121 22.90 -2.60 -11.05
C LYS A 121 23.73 -1.38 -11.43
N TRP A 122 23.24 -0.56 -12.34
CA TRP A 122 23.93 0.66 -12.81
C TRP A 122 23.79 1.83 -11.83
N LEU A 123 22.96 1.72 -10.78
CA LEU A 123 22.70 2.82 -9.84
C LEU A 123 23.79 2.87 -8.76
N PRO A 124 24.65 3.93 -8.73
CA PRO A 124 25.69 4.05 -7.73
C PRO A 124 25.07 4.45 -6.36
N PRO A 125 25.70 4.18 -5.21
CA PRO A 125 26.98 3.49 -5.09
C PRO A 125 26.86 1.95 -5.11
N SER A 126 25.71 1.38 -4.71
CA SER A 126 25.47 -0.06 -4.74
C SER A 126 23.98 -0.38 -4.52
N GLN A 127 23.56 -1.59 -4.93
CA GLN A 127 22.21 -2.12 -4.70
C GLN A 127 21.88 -2.17 -3.20
N VAL A 128 22.80 -2.63 -2.36
CA VAL A 128 22.63 -2.75 -0.90
C VAL A 128 22.45 -1.35 -0.26
N PHE A 129 23.21 -0.37 -0.71
CA PHE A 129 23.03 1.01 -0.24
C PHE A 129 21.61 1.49 -0.43
N TRP A 130 21.05 1.32 -1.63
CA TRP A 130 19.69 1.75 -1.94
C TRP A 130 18.65 0.91 -1.22
N GLY A 131 18.90 -0.39 -1.02
CA GLY A 131 18.04 -1.22 -0.19
C GLY A 131 17.90 -0.67 1.24
N TYR A 132 19.00 -0.29 1.90
CA TYR A 132 18.95 0.36 3.21
C TYR A 132 18.41 1.77 3.17
N ALA A 133 18.79 2.58 2.20
CA ALA A 133 18.32 3.96 2.08
C ALA A 133 16.80 4.04 1.93
N THR A 134 16.21 3.18 1.10
CA THR A 134 14.76 3.12 0.92
C THR A 134 14.06 2.54 2.14
N GLY A 135 14.65 1.55 2.81
CA GLY A 135 14.14 1.03 4.08
C GLY A 135 14.08 2.12 5.17
N ILE A 136 15.14 2.93 5.30
CA ILE A 136 15.16 4.09 6.20
C ILE A 136 14.09 5.12 5.79
N GLY A 137 13.94 5.36 4.48
CA GLY A 137 12.89 6.25 3.95
C GLY A 137 11.48 5.83 4.35
N PHE A 138 11.16 4.53 4.24
CA PHE A 138 9.89 3.98 4.70
C PHE A 138 9.68 4.16 6.20
N ILE A 139 10.70 3.82 7.03
CA ILE A 139 10.62 3.97 8.49
C ILE A 139 10.41 5.44 8.87
N ALA A 140 11.20 6.34 8.29
CA ALA A 140 11.07 7.77 8.54
C ALA A 140 9.67 8.30 8.16
N ALA A 141 9.13 7.87 7.02
CA ALA A 141 7.78 8.23 6.60
C ALA A 141 6.71 7.67 7.56
N GLY A 142 6.84 6.41 7.97
CA GLY A 142 5.94 5.79 8.95
C GLY A 142 5.93 6.53 10.28
N VAL A 143 7.10 6.82 10.85
CA VAL A 143 7.22 7.60 12.10
C VAL A 143 6.62 8.99 11.94
N ALA A 144 6.91 9.69 10.84
CA ALA A 144 6.39 11.03 10.59
C ALA A 144 4.85 11.05 10.50
N ILE A 145 4.24 10.07 9.81
CA ILE A 145 2.78 9.94 9.68
C ILE A 145 2.15 9.62 11.04
N LEU A 146 2.76 8.75 11.84
CA LEU A 146 2.24 8.35 13.15
C LEU A 146 2.29 9.49 14.17
N THR A 147 3.40 10.23 14.20
CA THR A 147 3.62 11.34 15.13
C THR A 147 2.98 12.65 14.68
N GLY A 148 2.70 12.80 13.39
CA GLY A 148 2.24 14.05 12.78
C GLY A 148 3.37 15.02 12.42
N ALA A 149 4.62 14.75 12.83
CA ALA A 149 5.77 15.61 12.55
C ALA A 149 6.17 15.52 11.09
N GLN A 150 6.01 16.62 10.33
CA GLN A 150 6.28 16.67 8.88
C GLN A 150 5.54 15.56 8.08
N ALA A 151 4.42 15.07 8.60
CA ALA A 151 3.70 13.91 8.08
C ALA A 151 3.33 14.06 6.59
N ARG A 152 2.88 15.25 6.18
CA ARG A 152 2.52 15.53 4.79
C ARG A 152 3.74 15.45 3.86
N LEU A 153 4.85 16.08 4.24
CA LEU A 153 6.09 16.03 3.47
C LEU A 153 6.58 14.59 3.33
N ALA A 154 6.58 13.84 4.43
CA ALA A 154 6.98 12.44 4.44
C ALA A 154 6.10 11.58 3.53
N ALA A 155 4.76 11.77 3.55
CA ALA A 155 3.85 11.05 2.66
C ALA A 155 4.04 11.42 1.17
N ILE A 156 4.35 12.68 0.86
CA ILE A 156 4.70 13.11 -0.52
C ILE A 156 6.01 12.44 -0.98
N LEU A 157 7.05 12.44 -0.14
CA LEU A 157 8.32 11.80 -0.45
C LEU A 157 8.18 10.28 -0.60
N LEU A 158 7.35 9.66 0.24
CA LEU A 158 7.02 8.25 0.12
C LEU A 158 6.28 7.94 -1.19
N THR A 159 5.32 8.78 -1.60
CA THR A 159 4.66 8.67 -2.91
C THR A 159 5.67 8.75 -4.05
N ALA A 160 6.59 9.71 -4.01
CA ALA A 160 7.63 9.85 -5.02
C ALA A 160 8.57 8.64 -5.06
N MET A 161 8.95 8.10 -3.89
CA MET A 161 9.79 6.90 -3.80
C MET A 161 9.09 5.68 -4.41
N LEU A 162 7.82 5.44 -4.11
CA LEU A 162 7.04 4.35 -4.71
C LEU A 162 6.85 4.53 -6.21
N ALA A 163 6.63 5.76 -6.69
CA ALA A 163 6.56 6.06 -8.12
C ALA A 163 7.89 5.78 -8.83
N ILE A 164 9.03 6.08 -8.18
CA ILE A 164 10.35 5.71 -8.69
C ILE A 164 10.52 4.19 -8.76
N PHE A 165 10.01 3.44 -7.78
CA PHE A 165 10.01 1.97 -7.83
C PHE A 165 9.20 1.43 -9.02
N ALA A 166 8.05 2.03 -9.31
CA ALA A 166 7.27 1.65 -10.49
C ALA A 166 8.09 1.76 -11.79
N ILE A 167 8.90 2.81 -11.90
CA ILE A 167 9.71 3.10 -13.11
C ILE A 167 11.00 2.29 -13.13
N LEU A 168 11.74 2.20 -12.04
CA LEU A 168 13.09 1.62 -12.01
C LEU A 168 13.12 0.13 -11.71
N VAL A 169 12.07 -0.40 -11.05
CA VAL A 169 12.00 -1.80 -10.64
C VAL A 169 10.90 -2.52 -11.41
N HIS A 170 9.65 -2.13 -11.22
CA HIS A 170 8.51 -2.90 -11.73
C HIS A 170 8.36 -2.83 -13.24
N ALA A 171 8.55 -1.67 -13.87
CA ALA A 171 8.44 -1.55 -15.32
C ALA A 171 9.52 -2.38 -16.05
N PRO A 172 10.82 -2.35 -15.68
CA PRO A 172 11.82 -3.24 -16.26
C PRO A 172 11.52 -4.74 -16.05
N MET A 173 11.01 -5.14 -14.87
CA MET A 173 10.63 -6.53 -14.60
C MET A 173 9.50 -7.00 -15.52
N LEU A 174 8.47 -6.16 -15.73
CA LEU A 174 7.38 -6.44 -16.65
C LEU A 174 7.83 -6.53 -18.10
N LEU A 175 8.77 -5.66 -18.52
CA LEU A 175 9.32 -5.70 -19.88
C LEU A 175 10.22 -6.91 -20.10
N ALA A 176 10.94 -7.36 -19.08
CA ALA A 176 11.83 -8.52 -19.15
C ALA A 176 11.06 -9.84 -19.20
N ASP A 177 9.96 -9.97 -18.46
CA ASP A 177 9.08 -11.14 -18.49
C ASP A 177 7.60 -10.74 -18.41
N PRO A 178 6.97 -10.41 -19.56
CA PRO A 178 5.56 -10.04 -19.61
C PRO A 178 4.60 -11.19 -19.30
N SER A 179 5.10 -12.43 -19.28
CA SER A 179 4.28 -13.62 -18.99
C SER A 179 4.18 -13.91 -17.50
N SER A 180 5.02 -13.29 -16.66
CA SER A 180 5.05 -13.47 -15.21
C SER A 180 3.85 -12.83 -14.53
N ASN A 181 2.94 -13.65 -14.00
CA ASN A 181 1.85 -13.16 -13.14
C ASN A 181 2.36 -12.45 -11.89
N MET A 182 3.50 -12.86 -11.35
CA MET A 182 4.11 -12.23 -10.19
C MET A 182 4.53 -10.80 -10.51
N ASN A 183 5.22 -10.55 -11.62
CA ASN A 183 5.64 -9.21 -12.03
C ASN A 183 4.44 -8.28 -12.20
N TRP A 184 3.33 -8.78 -12.76
CA TRP A 184 2.09 -8.00 -12.87
C TRP A 184 1.48 -7.69 -11.51
N ALA A 185 1.45 -8.67 -10.59
CA ALA A 185 0.90 -8.47 -9.26
C ALA A 185 1.71 -7.43 -8.47
N GLU A 186 3.03 -7.59 -8.42
CA GLU A 186 3.94 -6.68 -7.73
C GLU A 186 3.87 -5.24 -8.31
N GLY A 187 3.86 -5.14 -9.64
CA GLY A 187 3.71 -3.84 -10.31
C GLY A 187 2.38 -3.17 -10.00
N ALA A 188 1.28 -3.92 -10.00
CA ALA A 188 -0.05 -3.42 -9.67
C ALA A 188 -0.13 -2.98 -8.19
N ILE A 189 0.38 -3.79 -7.25
CA ILE A 189 0.43 -3.47 -5.83
C ILE A 189 1.23 -2.17 -5.61
N ASN A 190 2.41 -2.05 -6.22
CA ASN A 190 3.23 -0.84 -6.11
C ASN A 190 2.49 0.40 -6.60
N LEU A 191 1.78 0.33 -7.74
CA LEU A 191 1.00 1.46 -8.26
C LEU A 191 -0.15 1.84 -7.32
N VAL A 192 -0.86 0.86 -6.78
CA VAL A 192 -1.94 1.10 -5.81
C VAL A 192 -1.40 1.72 -4.52
N LEU A 193 -0.27 1.23 -4.01
CA LEU A 193 0.39 1.80 -2.83
C LEU A 193 0.93 3.22 -3.08
N THR A 194 1.39 3.50 -4.31
CA THR A 194 1.73 4.88 -4.72
C THR A 194 0.52 5.80 -4.60
N GLY A 195 -0.63 5.39 -5.13
CA GLY A 195 -1.89 6.11 -4.98
C GLY A 195 -2.34 6.22 -3.53
N ALA A 196 -2.17 5.17 -2.74
CA ALA A 196 -2.49 5.16 -1.31
C ALA A 196 -1.65 6.18 -0.52
N ALA A 197 -0.35 6.24 -0.77
CA ALA A 197 0.54 7.24 -0.16
C ALA A 197 0.12 8.68 -0.53
N TRP A 198 -0.30 8.89 -1.79
CA TRP A 198 -0.83 10.19 -2.22
C TRP A 198 -2.14 10.56 -1.50
N VAL A 199 -3.06 9.62 -1.33
CA VAL A 199 -4.30 9.83 -0.56
C VAL A 199 -3.99 10.22 0.88
N VAL A 200 -3.00 9.59 1.51
CA VAL A 200 -2.53 9.98 2.85
C VAL A 200 -1.98 11.40 2.83
N ALA A 201 -1.13 11.74 1.87
CA ALA A 201 -0.55 13.10 1.73
C ALA A 201 -1.64 14.18 1.55
N ASP A 202 -2.67 13.90 0.72
CA ASP A 202 -3.80 14.81 0.52
C ASP A 202 -4.63 14.98 1.80
N SER A 203 -4.87 13.88 2.52
CA SER A 203 -5.62 13.92 3.79
C SER A 203 -4.92 14.74 4.88
N LEU A 204 -3.59 14.82 4.84
CA LEU A 204 -2.77 15.60 5.75
C LEU A 204 -2.64 17.08 5.33
N ALA A 205 -3.09 17.45 4.12
CA ALA A 205 -3.11 18.82 3.65
C ALA A 205 -4.31 19.61 4.16
N ARG A 206 -5.39 18.92 4.57
CA ARG A 206 -6.63 19.57 5.00
C ARG A 206 -6.43 20.13 6.42
N PRO A 207 -6.67 21.44 6.64
CA PRO A 207 -6.67 21.96 7.99
C PRO A 207 -7.72 21.20 8.80
N ASN A 208 -7.37 20.75 10.01
CA ASN A 208 -8.37 20.34 10.97
C ASN A 208 -9.33 21.53 11.13
N SER A 209 -10.53 21.41 10.63
CA SER A 209 -11.60 22.36 10.93
C SER A 209 -11.92 22.19 12.42
N ARG A 210 -11.10 22.85 13.25
CA ARG A 210 -11.48 23.09 14.66
C ARG A 210 -12.62 24.11 14.62
N ILE A 211 -13.81 23.62 14.72
CA ILE A 211 -14.96 24.39 15.23
C ILE A 211 -15.50 23.63 16.43
#